data_085d771799f5a48b9b956fd171c0fd0b
#
_entry.id   085d771799f5a48b9b956fd171c0fd0b
#
_cell.length_a   1.000
_cell.length_b   1.000
_cell.length_c   1.000
_cell.angle_alpha   90.00
_cell.angle_beta   90.00
_cell.angle_gamma   90.00
#
_symmetry.space_group_name_H-M   'P 1'
#
loop_
_entity.id
_entity.type
_entity.pdbx_description
1 polymer ?
#
loop_
_entity_poly.entity_id
_entity_poly.type
_entity_poly.pdbx_seq_one_letter_code
_entity_poly.pdbx_strand_id
1 'polypeptide(L)'
;MFKTASLFLACLLWTGSVLAAPVTMVNVTIRDEAGKTSPVLLRKMEDSMQVVAAQLFNGRDSEFIAADRQGYERLLSEISDRVITGYQTNRVVLSTEHGRDGTAVNLAFAVAPWAQTVQQVDVDIQFSGVSPFAAAALEEKIPALREELQKTLQGASLDAADWAGGILRGQVKSCVESVLPDFRAAVDLTTREDNAAVQVVIYPVGELVRTVQYSMVSRSIPNILLMKLKYKYADKAKSLQGLPVSYIETEYGMLADRLQQELSREPQVRRHHLKPRIEIRPGAETQMDISLESDEYKIWFEGYGDIGRKDHNLSGRAHIGKFISRRDEIFGEAGLDLKDVRWDFSAGYAYHWGKTTLSYMRRVPADANVYRLEYDFTPKWRFRYEHFGDKKENEYAIRYRIHEFLSGEYVYSTDKSYFRIVGNL
;
A
#
# COMPACT_ATOMS: atom_id res chain seq x y z
N MET A 1 -84.49 -15.90 -61.34
CA MET A 1 -83.86 -14.67 -61.85
C MET A 1 -83.55 -13.77 -60.66
N PHE A 2 -82.45 -13.51 -60.33
CA PHE A 2 -81.81 -12.81 -59.20
C PHE A 2 -80.83 -13.72 -58.48
N LYS A 3 -79.60 -13.73 -58.91
CA LYS A 3 -78.41 -14.13 -58.14
C LYS A 3 -77.11 -13.86 -58.96
N THR A 4 -76.71 -12.61 -59.12
CA THR A 4 -75.37 -12.27 -59.57
C THR A 4 -75.09 -10.77 -59.33
N ALA A 5 -75.16 -10.27 -58.08
CA ALA A 5 -74.81 -8.92 -57.77
C ALA A 5 -74.27 -8.76 -56.33
N SER A 6 -73.49 -9.76 -55.87
CA SER A 6 -72.96 -9.68 -54.49
C SER A 6 -71.47 -10.08 -54.34
N LEU A 7 -70.75 -10.12 -55.44
CA LEU A 7 -69.29 -10.54 -55.40
C LEU A 7 -68.29 -9.46 -55.83
N PHE A 8 -68.71 -8.19 -55.94
CA PHE A 8 -67.79 -7.09 -56.39
C PHE A 8 -67.57 -6.02 -55.33
N LEU A 9 -68.12 -6.17 -54.09
CA LEU A 9 -67.93 -5.16 -53.06
C LEU A 9 -67.06 -5.63 -51.89
N ALA A 10 -66.34 -6.75 -51.97
CA ALA A 10 -65.49 -7.29 -50.94
C ALA A 10 -63.93 -7.12 -51.22
N CYS A 11 -63.55 -6.56 -52.37
CA CYS A 11 -62.19 -6.43 -52.75
C CYS A 11 -61.60 -4.99 -52.65
N LEU A 12 -62.31 -4.03 -52.07
CA LEU A 12 -61.91 -2.63 -52.03
C LEU A 12 -61.64 -2.06 -50.60
N LEU A 13 -61.51 -2.91 -49.59
CA LEU A 13 -61.21 -2.49 -48.23
C LEU A 13 -59.99 -3.17 -47.62
N TRP A 14 -59.11 -3.71 -48.45
CA TRP A 14 -57.77 -4.10 -47.97
C TRP A 14 -56.72 -3.11 -48.50
N THR A 15 -56.95 -1.82 -48.24
CA THR A 15 -55.82 -0.90 -48.10
C THR A 15 -55.15 -1.32 -46.79
N GLY A 16 -54.15 -2.17 -46.89
CA GLY A 16 -53.29 -2.49 -45.75
C GLY A 16 -52.79 -1.17 -45.20
N SER A 17 -53.32 -0.81 -44.05
CA SER A 17 -52.63 0.15 -43.17
C SER A 17 -51.27 -0.48 -42.90
N VAL A 18 -50.26 0.00 -43.62
CA VAL A 18 -48.88 -0.26 -43.22
C VAL A 18 -48.81 0.28 -41.79
N LEU A 19 -48.85 -0.64 -40.83
CA LEU A 19 -48.64 -0.26 -39.43
C LEU A 19 -47.23 0.31 -39.36
N ALA A 20 -47.17 1.64 -39.25
CA ALA A 20 -45.95 2.35 -39.01
C ALA A 20 -45.17 1.66 -37.90
N ALA A 21 -43.98 1.18 -38.18
CA ALA A 21 -43.16 0.48 -37.21
C ALA A 21 -42.44 1.51 -36.33
N PRO A 22 -42.80 1.63 -35.03
CA PRO A 22 -42.13 2.58 -34.17
C PRO A 22 -40.67 2.24 -33.99
N VAL A 23 -39.85 3.26 -33.88
CA VAL A 23 -38.40 3.11 -33.54
C VAL A 23 -38.27 2.58 -32.13
N THR A 24 -37.67 1.41 -32.00
CA THR A 24 -37.46 0.72 -30.73
C THR A 24 -35.98 0.81 -30.28
N MET A 25 -35.08 1.04 -31.21
CA MET A 25 -33.64 1.10 -30.94
C MET A 25 -32.98 2.22 -31.75
N VAL A 26 -32.05 2.91 -31.09
CA VAL A 26 -31.20 3.91 -31.75
C VAL A 26 -29.75 3.54 -31.47
N ASN A 27 -28.91 3.51 -32.48
CA ASN A 27 -27.48 3.24 -32.38
C ASN A 27 -26.71 4.44 -32.93
N VAL A 28 -25.72 4.90 -32.16
CA VAL A 28 -24.85 6.01 -32.56
C VAL A 28 -23.42 5.51 -32.68
N THR A 29 -22.75 5.88 -33.77
CA THR A 29 -21.33 5.65 -33.96
C THR A 29 -20.68 6.96 -34.36
N ILE A 30 -19.54 7.30 -33.75
CA ILE A 30 -18.76 8.50 -34.09
C ILE A 30 -17.36 8.09 -34.54
N ARG A 31 -16.91 8.70 -35.62
CA ARG A 31 -15.57 8.47 -36.18
C ARG A 31 -14.86 9.80 -36.38
N ASP A 32 -13.62 9.87 -35.90
CA ASP A 32 -12.73 10.97 -36.22
C ASP A 32 -12.11 10.73 -37.60
N GLU A 33 -12.33 11.64 -38.52
CA GLU A 33 -11.76 11.54 -39.91
C GLU A 33 -10.23 11.66 -39.91
N ALA A 34 -9.65 12.37 -38.95
CA ALA A 34 -8.21 12.49 -38.80
C ALA A 34 -7.59 11.28 -38.08
N GLY A 35 -8.39 10.46 -37.42
CA GLY A 35 -7.96 9.26 -36.69
C GLY A 35 -7.03 9.53 -35.51
N LYS A 36 -7.04 10.75 -34.94
CA LYS A 36 -6.15 11.19 -33.87
C LYS A 36 -6.79 11.19 -32.52
N THR A 37 -8.13 11.30 -32.44
CA THR A 37 -8.88 11.33 -31.18
C THR A 37 -8.91 9.97 -30.53
N SER A 38 -8.66 9.94 -29.20
CA SER A 38 -8.62 8.69 -28.47
C SER A 38 -9.97 7.94 -28.48
N PRO A 39 -9.98 6.60 -28.49
CA PRO A 39 -11.22 5.82 -28.45
C PRO A 39 -12.09 6.11 -27.21
N VAL A 40 -11.49 6.55 -26.11
CA VAL A 40 -12.21 6.91 -24.88
C VAL A 40 -13.04 8.17 -25.07
N LEU A 41 -12.46 9.18 -25.71
CA LEU A 41 -13.18 10.41 -26.04
C LEU A 41 -14.29 10.15 -27.07
N LEU A 42 -14.00 9.36 -28.12
CA LEU A 42 -15.01 9.00 -29.12
C LEU A 42 -16.20 8.28 -28.48
N ARG A 43 -15.97 7.31 -27.62
CA ARG A 43 -17.04 6.61 -26.89
C ARG A 43 -17.90 7.57 -26.05
N LYS A 44 -17.27 8.55 -25.40
CA LYS A 44 -18.03 9.55 -24.62
C LYS A 44 -18.88 10.46 -25.49
N MET A 45 -18.36 10.82 -26.67
CA MET A 45 -19.18 11.54 -27.67
C MET A 45 -20.36 10.68 -28.13
N GLU A 46 -20.13 9.40 -28.42
CA GLU A 46 -21.18 8.44 -28.79
C GLU A 46 -22.25 8.38 -27.70
N ASP A 47 -21.86 8.17 -26.42
CA ASP A 47 -22.80 8.14 -25.28
C ASP A 47 -23.64 9.41 -25.19
N SER A 48 -23.01 10.59 -25.39
CA SER A 48 -23.71 11.87 -25.33
C SER A 48 -24.74 12.01 -26.48
N MET A 49 -24.33 11.68 -27.69
CA MET A 49 -25.22 11.73 -28.86
C MET A 49 -26.26 10.63 -28.84
N GLN A 50 -25.97 9.47 -28.21
CA GLN A 50 -26.93 8.37 -28.00
C GLN A 50 -28.14 8.85 -27.17
N VAL A 51 -27.89 9.62 -26.09
CA VAL A 51 -28.98 10.18 -25.27
C VAL A 51 -29.85 11.14 -26.08
N VAL A 52 -29.22 12.04 -26.83
CA VAL A 52 -29.92 13.01 -27.70
C VAL A 52 -30.74 12.29 -28.78
N ALA A 53 -30.13 11.35 -29.45
CA ALA A 53 -30.77 10.58 -30.53
C ALA A 53 -31.92 9.72 -30.01
N ALA A 54 -31.77 9.10 -28.86
CA ALA A 54 -32.83 8.32 -28.22
C ALA A 54 -34.04 9.21 -27.86
N GLN A 55 -33.84 10.40 -27.37
CA GLN A 55 -34.93 11.36 -27.10
C GLN A 55 -35.62 11.84 -28.38
N LEU A 56 -34.86 11.97 -29.48
CA LEU A 56 -35.38 12.45 -30.73
C LEU A 56 -36.18 11.40 -31.49
N PHE A 57 -35.77 10.12 -31.45
CA PHE A 57 -36.32 9.07 -32.34
C PHE A 57 -37.16 7.99 -31.66
N ASN A 58 -36.91 7.68 -30.36
CA ASN A 58 -37.68 6.59 -29.72
C ASN A 58 -39.17 6.81 -29.76
N GLY A 59 -39.89 5.78 -30.22
CA GLY A 59 -41.36 5.79 -30.33
C GLY A 59 -41.90 6.54 -31.55
N ARG A 60 -41.05 7.18 -32.38
CA ARG A 60 -41.47 7.84 -33.61
C ARG A 60 -41.65 6.83 -34.74
N ASP A 61 -42.43 7.23 -35.71
CA ASP A 61 -42.67 6.46 -36.92
C ASP A 61 -41.42 6.51 -37.82
N SER A 62 -40.94 5.32 -38.20
CA SER A 62 -39.77 5.17 -39.05
C SER A 62 -39.94 5.71 -40.47
N GLU A 63 -41.17 5.66 -41.02
CA GLU A 63 -41.44 6.22 -42.36
C GLU A 63 -41.35 7.74 -42.36
N PHE A 64 -41.80 8.40 -41.29
CA PHE A 64 -41.68 9.85 -41.09
C PHE A 64 -40.18 10.27 -41.02
N ILE A 65 -39.38 9.49 -40.32
CA ILE A 65 -37.95 9.74 -40.24
C ILE A 65 -37.25 9.57 -41.61
N ALA A 66 -37.62 8.51 -42.34
CA ALA A 66 -37.08 8.27 -43.67
C ALA A 66 -37.48 9.34 -44.68
N ALA A 67 -38.73 9.86 -44.58
CA ALA A 67 -39.22 10.91 -45.47
C ALA A 67 -38.47 12.26 -45.32
N ASP A 68 -38.09 12.61 -44.12
CA ASP A 68 -37.35 13.86 -43.82
C ASP A 68 -35.89 13.57 -43.35
N ARG A 69 -35.27 12.57 -43.93
CA ARG A 69 -33.91 12.13 -43.57
C ARG A 69 -32.90 13.27 -43.59
N GLN A 70 -32.91 14.10 -44.62
CA GLN A 70 -31.96 15.20 -44.78
C GLN A 70 -32.19 16.29 -43.71
N GLY A 71 -33.46 16.55 -43.30
CA GLY A 71 -33.80 17.47 -42.23
C GLY A 71 -33.23 17.00 -40.91
N TYR A 72 -33.37 15.70 -40.59
CA TYR A 72 -32.83 15.10 -39.37
C TYR A 72 -31.30 15.05 -39.39
N GLU A 73 -30.65 14.70 -40.52
CA GLU A 73 -29.19 14.71 -40.63
C GLU A 73 -28.61 16.12 -40.38
N ARG A 74 -29.27 17.18 -40.92
CA ARG A 74 -28.85 18.56 -40.66
C ARG A 74 -29.07 18.97 -39.22
N LEU A 75 -30.23 18.65 -38.64
CA LEU A 75 -30.54 18.95 -37.25
C LEU A 75 -29.55 18.28 -36.30
N LEU A 76 -29.23 16.97 -36.53
CA LEU A 76 -28.27 16.24 -35.75
C LEU A 76 -26.84 16.79 -35.87
N SER A 77 -26.46 17.29 -37.02
CA SER A 77 -25.16 17.97 -37.22
C SER A 77 -25.09 19.23 -36.35
N GLU A 78 -26.14 20.07 -36.39
CA GLU A 78 -26.20 21.32 -35.57
C GLU A 78 -26.22 21.02 -34.04
N ILE A 79 -26.91 19.96 -33.63
CA ILE A 79 -26.95 19.55 -32.23
C ILE A 79 -25.55 18.99 -31.81
N SER A 80 -24.94 18.15 -32.66
CA SER A 80 -23.63 17.59 -32.41
C SER A 80 -22.58 18.66 -32.21
N ASP A 81 -22.54 19.68 -33.07
CA ASP A 81 -21.58 20.80 -32.97
C ASP A 81 -21.73 21.63 -31.68
N ARG A 82 -22.94 21.61 -31.08
CA ARG A 82 -23.18 22.25 -29.77
C ARG A 82 -22.90 21.37 -28.57
N VAL A 83 -23.14 20.06 -28.72
CA VAL A 83 -22.95 19.08 -27.63
C VAL A 83 -21.51 18.64 -27.50
N ILE A 84 -20.82 18.49 -28.63
CA ILE A 84 -19.43 18.02 -28.71
C ILE A 84 -18.50 19.22 -28.97
N THR A 85 -18.41 20.11 -27.99
CA THR A 85 -17.54 21.28 -28.09
C THR A 85 -16.10 20.90 -28.44
N GLY A 86 -15.50 21.61 -29.38
CA GLY A 86 -14.13 21.34 -29.83
C GLY A 86 -14.07 20.49 -31.13
N TYR A 87 -15.21 19.96 -31.57
CA TYR A 87 -15.30 19.16 -32.80
C TYR A 87 -16.36 19.71 -33.70
N GLN A 88 -16.13 19.61 -35.00
CA GLN A 88 -17.05 19.94 -36.09
C GLN A 88 -17.56 18.66 -36.73
N THR A 89 -18.86 18.59 -36.98
CA THR A 89 -19.48 17.46 -37.66
C THR A 89 -19.48 17.68 -39.13
N ASN A 90 -18.65 16.95 -39.85
CA ASN A 90 -18.53 17.07 -41.31
C ASN A 90 -19.65 16.31 -42.04
N ARG A 91 -20.11 15.21 -41.43
CA ARG A 91 -21.14 14.37 -42.06
C ARG A 91 -21.92 13.60 -41.02
N VAL A 92 -23.24 13.54 -41.20
CA VAL A 92 -24.14 12.64 -40.49
C VAL A 92 -24.81 11.74 -41.51
N VAL A 93 -24.86 10.43 -41.24
CA VAL A 93 -25.56 9.45 -42.05
C VAL A 93 -26.62 8.78 -41.15
N LEU A 94 -27.89 8.92 -41.54
CA LEU A 94 -29.00 8.28 -40.91
C LEU A 94 -29.47 7.09 -41.77
N SER A 95 -29.60 5.90 -41.18
CA SER A 95 -30.19 4.73 -41.80
C SER A 95 -31.20 4.09 -40.87
N THR A 96 -32.24 3.52 -41.46
CA THR A 96 -33.28 2.78 -40.72
C THR A 96 -33.22 1.32 -41.13
N GLU A 97 -33.21 0.43 -40.17
CA GLU A 97 -33.21 -1.03 -40.38
C GLU A 97 -34.47 -1.63 -39.72
N HIS A 98 -35.23 -2.36 -40.53
CA HIS A 98 -36.43 -3.02 -40.06
C HIS A 98 -36.09 -4.45 -39.59
N GLY A 99 -36.28 -4.71 -38.30
CA GLY A 99 -36.10 -6.02 -37.68
C GLY A 99 -37.42 -6.70 -37.30
N ARG A 100 -37.32 -7.92 -36.82
CA ARG A 100 -38.54 -8.67 -36.33
C ARG A 100 -39.14 -8.04 -35.08
N ASP A 101 -38.37 -7.35 -34.26
CA ASP A 101 -38.78 -6.80 -32.97
C ASP A 101 -38.96 -5.26 -32.97
N GLY A 102 -38.93 -4.63 -34.15
CA GLY A 102 -39.10 -3.20 -34.32
C GLY A 102 -38.11 -2.60 -35.32
N THR A 103 -38.09 -1.27 -35.40
CA THR A 103 -37.15 -0.53 -36.28
C THR A 103 -36.01 0.03 -35.49
N ALA A 104 -34.80 -0.19 -35.97
CA ALA A 104 -33.57 0.44 -35.44
C ALA A 104 -33.20 1.65 -36.34
N VAL A 105 -32.81 2.75 -35.69
CA VAL A 105 -32.20 3.92 -36.31
C VAL A 105 -30.70 3.88 -36.04
N ASN A 106 -29.90 3.81 -37.11
CA ASN A 106 -28.45 3.82 -37.00
C ASN A 106 -27.93 5.19 -37.48
N LEU A 107 -27.14 5.84 -36.65
CA LEU A 107 -26.54 7.15 -36.90
C LEU A 107 -25.03 7.02 -36.92
N ALA A 108 -24.42 7.48 -37.99
CA ALA A 108 -22.96 7.56 -38.12
C ALA A 108 -22.53 9.01 -38.31
N PHE A 109 -21.75 9.51 -37.35
CA PHE A 109 -21.17 10.83 -37.39
C PHE A 109 -19.71 10.77 -37.79
N ALA A 110 -19.29 11.62 -38.70
CA ALA A 110 -17.91 11.90 -39.04
C ALA A 110 -17.55 13.28 -38.47
N VAL A 111 -16.64 13.30 -37.49
CA VAL A 111 -16.22 14.51 -36.80
C VAL A 111 -14.75 14.81 -37.02
N ALA A 112 -14.37 16.07 -36.90
CA ALA A 112 -12.97 16.50 -36.91
C ALA A 112 -12.76 17.61 -35.87
N PRO A 113 -11.58 17.69 -35.23
CA PRO A 113 -11.29 18.82 -34.34
C PRO A 113 -11.28 20.12 -35.16
N TRP A 114 -11.99 21.15 -34.63
CA TRP A 114 -12.09 22.43 -35.37
C TRP A 114 -10.96 23.41 -35.07
N ALA A 115 -10.21 23.16 -33.97
CA ALA A 115 -9.13 24.00 -33.49
C ALA A 115 -7.81 23.22 -33.41
N GLN A 116 -6.81 23.86 -32.79
CA GLN A 116 -5.56 23.20 -32.47
C GLN A 116 -5.79 21.96 -31.62
N THR A 117 -5.00 20.92 -31.85
CA THR A 117 -5.06 19.68 -31.10
C THR A 117 -3.89 19.59 -30.13
N VAL A 118 -4.11 18.90 -29.02
CA VAL A 118 -3.07 18.62 -28.00
C VAL A 118 -1.96 17.80 -28.62
N GLN A 119 -0.76 18.37 -28.68
CA GLN A 119 0.44 17.70 -29.22
C GLN A 119 1.23 17.02 -28.10
N GLN A 120 1.36 17.69 -26.94
CA GLN A 120 2.09 17.20 -25.78
C GLN A 120 1.19 17.20 -24.54
N VAL A 121 1.31 16.14 -23.76
CA VAL A 121 0.58 15.98 -22.49
C VAL A 121 1.58 15.74 -21.38
N ASP A 122 1.64 16.70 -20.45
CA ASP A 122 2.44 16.59 -19.22
C ASP A 122 1.56 16.09 -18.09
N VAL A 123 1.90 14.94 -17.51
CA VAL A 123 1.17 14.35 -16.40
C VAL A 123 2.03 14.37 -15.14
N ASP A 124 1.58 15.10 -14.14
CA ASP A 124 2.18 15.18 -12.82
C ASP A 124 1.31 14.46 -11.80
N ILE A 125 1.84 13.40 -11.17
CA ILE A 125 1.16 12.63 -10.15
C ILE A 125 1.84 12.89 -8.82
N GLN A 126 1.10 13.43 -7.87
CA GLN A 126 1.57 13.78 -6.53
C GLN A 126 0.76 13.05 -5.47
N PHE A 127 1.44 12.58 -4.41
CA PHE A 127 0.81 12.03 -3.23
C PHE A 127 0.85 13.07 -2.10
N SER A 128 -0.33 13.50 -1.64
CA SER A 128 -0.48 14.46 -0.56
C SER A 128 -0.75 13.75 0.77
N GLY A 129 -0.17 14.27 1.86
CA GLY A 129 -0.42 13.75 3.20
C GLY A 129 0.35 12.48 3.56
N VAL A 130 1.20 11.96 2.68
CA VAL A 130 2.07 10.80 2.91
C VAL A 130 3.54 11.17 2.75
N SER A 131 4.43 10.37 3.34
CA SER A 131 5.87 10.60 3.20
C SER A 131 6.38 10.30 1.78
N PRO A 132 7.51 10.89 1.35
CA PRO A 132 8.12 10.57 0.05
C PRO A 132 8.45 9.09 -0.13
N PHE A 133 8.81 8.38 0.95
CA PHE A 133 9.06 6.95 0.93
C PHE A 133 7.79 6.15 0.64
N ALA A 134 6.69 6.51 1.29
CA ALA A 134 5.39 5.88 1.04
C ALA A 134 4.86 6.23 -0.36
N ALA A 135 5.00 7.49 -0.79
CA ALA A 135 4.58 7.94 -2.12
C ALA A 135 5.24 7.12 -3.23
N ALA A 136 6.57 6.89 -3.16
CA ALA A 136 7.28 6.07 -4.14
C ALA A 136 6.75 4.62 -4.21
N ALA A 137 6.41 4.03 -3.04
CA ALA A 137 5.84 2.68 -3.00
C ALA A 137 4.41 2.62 -3.56
N LEU A 138 3.62 3.68 -3.38
CA LEU A 138 2.26 3.80 -3.93
C LEU A 138 2.29 4.03 -5.45
N GLU A 139 3.22 4.84 -5.96
CA GLU A 139 3.36 5.10 -7.39
C GLU A 139 3.68 3.83 -8.18
N GLU A 140 4.47 2.91 -7.61
CA GLU A 140 4.74 1.60 -8.22
C GLU A 140 3.48 0.75 -8.45
N LYS A 141 2.37 1.03 -7.76
CA LYS A 141 1.10 0.30 -7.91
C LYS A 141 0.21 0.84 -9.04
N ILE A 142 0.47 2.05 -9.54
CA ILE A 142 -0.30 2.71 -10.60
C ILE A 142 0.56 3.08 -11.81
N PRO A 143 1.41 2.17 -12.33
CA PRO A 143 2.40 2.51 -13.37
C PRO A 143 1.76 2.92 -14.68
N ALA A 144 0.59 2.35 -15.03
CA ALA A 144 -0.10 2.60 -16.28
C ALA A 144 -0.87 3.93 -16.30
N LEU A 145 -1.17 4.53 -15.14
CA LEU A 145 -2.04 5.70 -15.08
C LEU A 145 -1.52 6.88 -15.90
N ARG A 146 -0.23 7.17 -15.82
CA ARG A 146 0.40 8.26 -16.58
C ARG A 146 0.23 8.07 -18.10
N GLU A 147 0.50 6.88 -18.60
CA GLU A 147 0.41 6.56 -20.01
C GLU A 147 -1.04 6.57 -20.51
N GLU A 148 -1.99 6.09 -19.70
CA GLU A 148 -3.41 6.12 -20.05
C GLU A 148 -3.94 7.55 -20.17
N LEU A 149 -3.56 8.44 -19.25
CA LEU A 149 -3.97 9.85 -19.29
C LEU A 149 -3.37 10.56 -20.49
N GLN A 150 -2.09 10.31 -20.83
CA GLN A 150 -1.45 10.85 -22.00
C GLN A 150 -2.17 10.40 -23.30
N LYS A 151 -2.45 9.11 -23.45
CA LYS A 151 -3.15 8.55 -24.60
C LYS A 151 -4.60 9.08 -24.72
N THR A 152 -5.24 9.41 -23.61
CA THR A 152 -6.60 9.93 -23.64
C THR A 152 -6.67 11.33 -24.21
N LEU A 153 -5.70 12.19 -23.90
CA LEU A 153 -5.70 13.59 -24.33
C LEU A 153 -4.97 13.86 -25.63
N GLN A 154 -3.98 13.06 -25.98
CA GLN A 154 -3.19 13.29 -27.18
C GLN A 154 -4.08 13.27 -28.42
N GLY A 155 -3.97 14.32 -29.27
CA GLY A 155 -4.79 14.49 -30.45
C GLY A 155 -6.20 15.05 -30.24
N ALA A 156 -6.61 15.24 -28.97
CA ALA A 156 -7.89 15.90 -28.64
C ALA A 156 -7.88 17.38 -29.02
N SER A 157 -9.04 17.94 -29.36
CA SER A 157 -9.17 19.39 -29.53
C SER A 157 -8.95 20.12 -28.20
N LEU A 158 -8.24 21.25 -28.21
CA LEU A 158 -8.02 22.08 -27.03
C LEU A 158 -9.34 22.60 -26.44
N ASP A 159 -10.31 22.92 -27.30
CA ASP A 159 -11.62 23.40 -26.87
C ASP A 159 -12.48 22.30 -26.22
N ALA A 160 -12.05 21.04 -26.32
CA ALA A 160 -12.66 19.90 -25.63
C ALA A 160 -12.21 19.77 -24.17
N ALA A 161 -11.29 20.59 -23.67
CA ALA A 161 -10.67 20.46 -22.34
C ALA A 161 -11.67 20.37 -21.19
N ASP A 162 -12.74 21.15 -21.22
CA ASP A 162 -13.72 21.21 -20.12
C ASP A 162 -14.41 19.84 -19.87
N TRP A 163 -14.91 19.22 -20.94
CA TRP A 163 -15.57 17.94 -20.80
C TRP A 163 -14.59 16.76 -20.77
N ALA A 164 -13.41 16.88 -21.42
CA ALA A 164 -12.33 15.92 -21.31
C ALA A 164 -11.83 15.80 -19.87
N GLY A 165 -11.70 16.90 -19.14
CA GLY A 165 -11.39 16.91 -17.70
C GLY A 165 -12.36 16.07 -16.85
N GLY A 166 -13.64 16.02 -17.22
CA GLY A 166 -14.61 15.13 -16.60
C GLY A 166 -14.31 13.64 -16.82
N ILE A 167 -13.87 13.26 -18.03
CA ILE A 167 -13.49 11.90 -18.36
C ILE A 167 -12.23 11.49 -17.59
N LEU A 168 -11.21 12.37 -17.58
CA LEU A 168 -9.97 12.12 -16.84
C LEU A 168 -10.24 11.91 -15.36
N ARG A 169 -11.07 12.75 -14.73
CA ARG A 169 -11.48 12.55 -13.34
C ARG A 169 -12.12 11.18 -13.12
N GLY A 170 -12.97 10.73 -14.04
CA GLY A 170 -13.58 9.40 -13.99
C GLY A 170 -12.56 8.27 -14.12
N GLN A 171 -11.63 8.37 -15.06
CA GLN A 171 -10.55 7.38 -15.25
C GLN A 171 -9.62 7.29 -14.05
N VAL A 172 -9.12 8.43 -13.56
CA VAL A 172 -8.24 8.48 -12.38
C VAL A 172 -8.95 7.93 -11.15
N LYS A 173 -10.20 8.34 -10.93
CA LYS A 173 -11.01 7.82 -9.81
C LYS A 173 -11.13 6.31 -9.89
N SER A 174 -11.53 5.78 -11.04
CA SER A 174 -11.70 4.33 -11.23
C SER A 174 -10.39 3.56 -11.05
N CYS A 175 -9.28 4.06 -11.62
CA CYS A 175 -7.97 3.45 -11.48
C CYS A 175 -7.48 3.48 -10.02
N VAL A 176 -7.50 4.65 -9.38
CA VAL A 176 -7.01 4.81 -8.01
C VAL A 176 -7.85 4.02 -7.02
N GLU A 177 -9.19 4.12 -7.08
CA GLU A 177 -10.07 3.41 -6.14
C GLU A 177 -10.03 1.87 -6.30
N SER A 178 -9.74 1.37 -7.50
CA SER A 178 -9.60 -0.07 -7.72
C SER A 178 -8.29 -0.66 -7.20
N VAL A 179 -7.20 0.10 -7.27
CA VAL A 179 -5.86 -0.35 -6.88
C VAL A 179 -5.50 0.08 -5.46
N LEU A 180 -5.97 1.27 -5.06
CA LEU A 180 -5.72 1.90 -3.77
C LEU A 180 -7.06 2.31 -3.13
N PRO A 181 -7.86 1.37 -2.60
CA PRO A 181 -9.22 1.64 -2.13
C PRO A 181 -9.29 2.68 -1.00
N ASP A 182 -8.21 2.82 -0.23
CA ASP A 182 -8.08 3.76 0.89
C ASP A 182 -7.58 5.15 0.45
N PHE A 183 -7.54 5.41 -0.85
CA PHE A 183 -7.11 6.70 -1.40
C PHE A 183 -8.15 7.28 -2.32
N ARG A 184 -8.10 8.61 -2.47
CA ARG A 184 -8.90 9.37 -3.43
C ARG A 184 -7.98 10.25 -4.25
N ALA A 185 -8.46 10.68 -5.41
CA ALA A 185 -7.70 11.55 -6.29
C ALA A 185 -8.49 12.78 -6.69
N ALA A 186 -7.80 13.92 -6.74
CA ALA A 186 -8.25 15.14 -7.40
C ALA A 186 -7.46 15.30 -8.71
N VAL A 187 -8.15 15.74 -9.76
CA VAL A 187 -7.55 15.96 -11.09
C VAL A 187 -7.84 17.37 -11.54
N ASP A 188 -6.80 18.06 -11.92
CA ASP A 188 -6.88 19.37 -12.60
C ASP A 188 -6.25 19.27 -13.99
N LEU A 189 -6.90 19.92 -14.96
CA LEU A 189 -6.48 19.98 -16.34
C LEU A 189 -6.34 21.45 -16.76
N THR A 190 -5.13 21.81 -17.18
CA THR A 190 -4.86 23.12 -17.76
C THR A 190 -4.31 22.95 -19.17
N THR A 191 -4.82 23.78 -20.10
CA THR A 191 -4.35 23.80 -21.48
C THR A 191 -3.66 25.12 -21.78
N ARG A 192 -2.54 25.06 -22.48
CA ARG A 192 -1.81 26.25 -22.96
C ARG A 192 -1.25 25.97 -24.35
N GLU A 193 -1.61 26.86 -25.31
CA GLU A 193 -1.20 26.71 -26.70
C GLU A 193 -1.57 25.34 -27.29
N ASP A 194 -0.61 24.44 -27.50
CA ASP A 194 -0.79 23.08 -28.00
C ASP A 194 -0.49 22.00 -26.92
N ASN A 195 -0.29 22.41 -25.67
CA ASN A 195 0.07 21.55 -24.57
C ASN A 195 -1.09 21.41 -23.56
N ALA A 196 -1.24 20.21 -23.00
CA ALA A 196 -2.12 19.94 -21.87
C ALA A 196 -1.30 19.47 -20.66
N ALA A 197 -1.53 20.11 -19.50
CA ALA A 197 -0.96 19.71 -18.23
C ALA A 197 -2.05 19.10 -17.33
N VAL A 198 -1.85 17.86 -16.94
CA VAL A 198 -2.74 17.10 -16.04
C VAL A 198 -2.05 16.97 -14.70
N GLN A 199 -2.61 17.60 -13.67
CA GLN A 199 -2.15 17.42 -12.30
C GLN A 199 -3.09 16.46 -11.57
N VAL A 200 -2.53 15.37 -11.03
CA VAL A 200 -3.24 14.37 -10.24
C VAL A 200 -2.72 14.41 -8.83
N VAL A 201 -3.57 14.75 -7.87
CA VAL A 201 -3.23 14.73 -6.45
C VAL A 201 -3.96 13.59 -5.76
N ILE A 202 -3.21 12.58 -5.32
CA ILE A 202 -3.74 11.41 -4.62
C ILE A 202 -3.54 11.62 -3.12
N TYR A 203 -4.57 11.40 -2.33
CA TYR A 203 -4.55 11.62 -0.89
C TYR A 203 -5.27 10.49 -0.14
N PRO A 204 -4.80 10.15 1.08
CA PRO A 204 -5.38 9.09 1.90
C PRO A 204 -6.73 9.48 2.48
N VAL A 205 -7.60 8.49 2.71
CA VAL A 205 -8.90 8.67 3.38
C VAL A 205 -9.09 7.60 4.46
N GLY A 206 -10.04 7.82 5.35
CA GLY A 206 -10.32 6.93 6.47
C GLY A 206 -9.48 7.23 7.70
N GLU A 207 -9.24 6.24 8.54
CA GLU A 207 -8.40 6.38 9.74
C GLU A 207 -6.92 6.37 9.34
N LEU A 208 -6.19 7.43 9.71
CA LEU A 208 -4.78 7.59 9.36
C LEU A 208 -3.87 7.29 10.55
N VAL A 209 -2.69 6.78 10.25
CA VAL A 209 -1.60 6.64 11.23
C VAL A 209 -1.16 8.03 11.70
N ARG A 210 -1.38 8.34 12.98
CA ARG A 210 -1.01 9.63 13.62
C ARG A 210 0.41 9.59 14.13
N THR A 211 0.76 8.48 14.81
CA THR A 211 2.07 8.29 15.43
C THR A 211 2.58 6.88 15.17
N VAL A 212 3.90 6.75 15.08
CA VAL A 212 4.56 5.45 14.99
C VAL A 212 5.47 5.28 16.19
N GLN A 213 5.15 4.33 17.05
CA GLN A 213 6.02 3.88 18.12
C GLN A 213 7.03 2.90 17.54
N TYR A 214 8.30 3.23 17.67
CA TYR A 214 9.38 2.48 17.06
C TYR A 214 10.32 1.90 18.12
N SER A 215 10.61 0.62 18.02
CA SER A 215 11.64 -0.03 18.82
C SER A 215 12.60 -0.84 17.92
N MET A 216 13.89 -0.83 18.26
CA MET A 216 14.90 -1.67 17.63
C MET A 216 15.77 -2.27 18.73
N VAL A 217 15.78 -3.58 18.84
CA VAL A 217 16.47 -4.31 19.91
C VAL A 217 17.22 -5.51 19.37
N SER A 218 18.29 -5.89 20.06
CA SER A 218 18.95 -7.18 19.89
C SER A 218 19.20 -7.86 21.23
N ARG A 219 19.18 -9.18 21.22
CA ARG A 219 19.58 -10.02 22.36
C ARG A 219 20.93 -10.68 22.10
N SER A 220 21.40 -10.63 20.87
CA SER A 220 22.65 -11.27 20.43
C SER A 220 23.83 -10.30 20.35
N ILE A 221 23.58 -8.98 20.25
CA ILE A 221 24.62 -7.96 20.30
C ILE A 221 24.23 -6.79 21.20
N PRO A 222 25.21 -6.06 21.75
CA PRO A 222 24.95 -4.88 22.57
C PRO A 222 24.15 -3.81 21.82
N ASN A 223 23.11 -3.26 22.47
CA ASN A 223 22.24 -2.25 21.86
C ASN A 223 22.99 -0.97 21.48
N ILE A 224 24.11 -0.66 22.16
CA ILE A 224 24.95 0.47 21.82
C ILE A 224 25.53 0.38 20.40
N LEU A 225 25.81 -0.82 19.90
CA LEU A 225 26.27 -1.05 18.53
C LEU A 225 25.16 -0.78 17.50
N LEU A 226 23.90 -0.84 17.91
CA LEU A 226 22.76 -0.58 17.05
C LEU A 226 22.32 0.89 17.04
N MET A 227 22.83 1.73 17.93
CA MET A 227 22.34 3.12 18.10
C MET A 227 22.32 3.91 16.79
N LYS A 228 23.39 3.84 16.01
CA LYS A 228 23.48 4.54 14.73
C LYS A 228 22.43 4.08 13.72
N LEU A 229 22.19 2.77 13.67
CA LEU A 229 21.18 2.15 12.83
C LEU A 229 19.77 2.53 13.31
N LYS A 230 19.58 2.54 14.61
CA LYS A 230 18.32 2.90 15.26
C LYS A 230 17.87 4.32 14.91
N TYR A 231 18.76 5.31 14.98
CA TYR A 231 18.44 6.68 14.58
C TYR A 231 18.06 6.76 13.08
N LYS A 232 18.82 6.09 12.21
CA LYS A 232 18.54 6.07 10.78
C LYS A 232 17.14 5.47 10.46
N TYR A 233 16.76 4.40 11.15
CA TYR A 233 15.48 3.72 10.91
C TYR A 233 14.30 4.34 11.67
N ALA A 234 14.54 5.18 12.68
CA ALA A 234 13.47 5.94 13.33
C ALA A 234 12.75 6.89 12.35
N ASP A 235 13.50 7.52 11.44
CA ASP A 235 12.91 8.39 10.42
C ASP A 235 12.14 7.58 9.35
N LYS A 236 12.62 6.39 9.02
CA LYS A 236 11.88 5.47 8.14
C LYS A 236 10.60 4.94 8.79
N ALA A 237 10.61 4.68 10.09
CA ALA A 237 9.38 4.31 10.82
C ALA A 237 8.36 5.44 10.77
N LYS A 238 8.78 6.69 10.98
CA LYS A 238 7.91 7.87 10.84
C LYS A 238 7.32 8.01 9.43
N SER A 239 7.96 7.43 8.42
CA SER A 239 7.44 7.48 7.05
C SER A 239 6.12 6.76 6.84
N LEU A 240 5.68 5.93 7.77
CA LEU A 240 4.34 5.33 7.78
C LEU A 240 3.24 6.29 8.24
N GLN A 241 3.60 7.43 8.85
CA GLN A 241 2.62 8.46 9.23
C GLN A 241 1.89 9.00 8.01
N GLY A 242 0.59 9.23 8.16
CA GLY A 242 -0.28 9.69 7.10
C GLY A 242 -0.83 8.58 6.20
N LEU A 243 -0.32 7.35 6.27
CA LEU A 243 -0.93 6.21 5.57
C LEU A 243 -2.25 5.79 6.25
N PRO A 244 -3.24 5.31 5.47
CA PRO A 244 -4.43 4.69 6.04
C PRO A 244 -4.07 3.44 6.85
N VAL A 245 -4.72 3.27 8.00
CA VAL A 245 -4.52 2.08 8.85
C VAL A 245 -4.89 0.81 8.09
N SER A 246 -6.02 0.81 7.38
CA SER A 246 -6.48 -0.29 6.53
C SER A 246 -5.49 -0.68 5.42
N TYR A 247 -4.80 0.33 4.84
CA TYR A 247 -3.73 0.06 3.87
C TYR A 247 -2.57 -0.70 4.51
N ILE A 248 -2.14 -0.29 5.72
CA ILE A 248 -1.06 -1.00 6.43
C ILE A 248 -1.52 -2.41 6.85
N GLU A 249 -2.78 -2.60 7.27
CA GLU A 249 -3.34 -3.91 7.60
C GLU A 249 -3.31 -4.87 6.40
N THR A 250 -3.62 -4.37 5.22
CA THR A 250 -3.63 -5.17 3.98
C THR A 250 -2.21 -5.47 3.48
N GLU A 251 -1.32 -4.49 3.55
CA GLU A 251 0.00 -4.52 2.92
C GLU A 251 1.15 -4.72 3.92
N TYR A 252 0.84 -5.01 5.19
CA TYR A 252 1.87 -5.07 6.24
C TYR A 252 3.00 -6.04 5.92
N GLY A 253 2.69 -7.18 5.33
CA GLY A 253 3.69 -8.18 4.93
C GLY A 253 4.69 -7.61 3.92
N MET A 254 4.19 -6.99 2.85
CA MET A 254 5.03 -6.36 1.83
C MET A 254 5.88 -5.22 2.40
N LEU A 255 5.29 -4.37 3.25
CA LEU A 255 6.00 -3.26 3.89
C LEU A 255 7.10 -3.77 4.83
N ALA A 256 6.79 -4.80 5.63
CA ALA A 256 7.76 -5.42 6.52
C ALA A 256 8.90 -6.09 5.74
N ASP A 257 8.58 -6.84 4.68
CA ASP A 257 9.58 -7.52 3.83
C ASP A 257 10.50 -6.51 3.12
N ARG A 258 9.95 -5.42 2.60
CA ARG A 258 10.72 -4.36 1.96
C ARG A 258 11.70 -3.70 2.94
N LEU A 259 11.21 -3.32 4.12
CA LEU A 259 12.04 -2.76 5.19
C LEU A 259 13.10 -3.76 5.67
N GLN A 260 12.74 -5.05 5.78
CA GLN A 260 13.65 -6.12 6.17
C GLN A 260 14.76 -6.33 5.12
N GLN A 261 14.44 -6.29 3.84
CA GLN A 261 15.43 -6.39 2.76
C GLN A 261 16.38 -5.20 2.77
N GLU A 262 15.86 -3.98 2.93
CA GLU A 262 16.71 -2.79 3.05
C GLU A 262 17.63 -2.88 4.27
N LEU A 263 17.09 -3.26 5.43
CA LEU A 263 17.85 -3.40 6.66
C LEU A 263 18.94 -4.48 6.54
N SER A 264 18.65 -5.58 5.83
CA SER A 264 19.62 -6.65 5.57
C SER A 264 20.82 -6.21 4.70
N ARG A 265 20.66 -5.13 3.93
CA ARG A 265 21.74 -4.55 3.11
C ARG A 265 22.65 -3.60 3.88
N GLU A 266 22.25 -3.18 5.07
CA GLU A 266 23.01 -2.26 5.89
C GLU A 266 24.38 -2.87 6.28
N PRO A 267 25.48 -2.10 6.16
CA PRO A 267 26.83 -2.62 6.45
C PRO A 267 26.97 -3.17 7.87
N GLN A 268 26.32 -2.55 8.86
CA GLN A 268 26.35 -3.02 10.25
C GLN A 268 25.62 -4.35 10.43
N VAL A 269 24.47 -4.53 9.78
CA VAL A 269 23.69 -5.77 9.79
C VAL A 269 24.48 -6.91 9.16
N ARG A 270 25.10 -6.64 8.01
CA ARG A 270 25.96 -7.62 7.32
C ARG A 270 27.22 -7.97 8.10
N ARG A 271 27.91 -6.92 8.66
CA ARG A 271 29.16 -7.11 9.41
C ARG A 271 28.95 -7.97 10.65
N HIS A 272 27.81 -7.85 11.29
CA HIS A 272 27.48 -8.56 12.52
C HIS A 272 26.57 -9.77 12.28
N HIS A 273 26.40 -10.21 11.03
CA HIS A 273 25.58 -11.38 10.65
C HIS A 273 24.19 -11.36 11.30
N LEU A 274 23.56 -10.16 11.33
CA LEU A 274 22.27 -10.00 11.96
C LEU A 274 21.15 -10.38 10.99
N LYS A 275 20.13 -11.04 11.51
CA LYS A 275 18.88 -11.35 10.81
C LYS A 275 17.79 -10.43 11.30
N PRO A 276 17.38 -9.43 10.51
CA PRO A 276 16.30 -8.55 10.88
C PRO A 276 14.96 -9.26 10.82
N ARG A 277 14.11 -8.98 11.81
CA ARG A 277 12.70 -9.36 11.84
C ARG A 277 11.90 -8.11 12.21
N ILE A 278 10.91 -7.78 11.39
CA ILE A 278 10.09 -6.58 11.55
C ILE A 278 8.66 -7.03 11.81
N GLU A 279 8.07 -6.50 12.88
CA GLU A 279 6.67 -6.68 13.21
C GLU A 279 6.01 -5.30 13.22
N ILE A 280 4.98 -5.12 12.40
CA ILE A 280 4.18 -3.89 12.36
C ILE A 280 2.80 -4.24 12.90
N ARG A 281 2.34 -3.50 13.91
CA ARG A 281 0.98 -3.58 14.44
C ARG A 281 0.26 -2.31 14.04
N PRO A 282 -0.63 -2.39 13.03
CA PRO A 282 -1.34 -1.23 12.51
C PRO A 282 -2.30 -0.65 13.56
N GLY A 283 -2.56 0.63 13.43
CA GLY A 283 -3.47 1.42 14.28
C GLY A 283 -3.19 2.90 14.11
N ALA A 284 -4.05 3.77 14.66
CA ALA A 284 -3.78 5.21 14.70
C ALA A 284 -2.46 5.52 15.41
N GLU A 285 -2.09 4.68 16.40
CA GLU A 285 -0.78 4.60 17.02
C GLU A 285 -0.12 3.28 16.58
N THR A 286 0.47 3.28 15.41
CA THR A 286 1.14 2.10 14.84
C THR A 286 2.40 1.77 15.62
N GLN A 287 2.60 0.48 15.95
CA GLN A 287 3.83 0.00 16.59
C GLN A 287 4.68 -0.74 15.56
N MET A 288 5.97 -0.38 15.50
CA MET A 288 6.97 -1.05 14.67
C MET A 288 8.09 -1.57 15.55
N ASP A 289 8.14 -2.90 15.70
CA ASP A 289 9.16 -3.58 16.49
C ASP A 289 10.16 -4.26 15.54
N ILE A 290 11.42 -3.87 15.63
CA ILE A 290 12.52 -4.47 14.87
C ILE A 290 13.40 -5.26 15.83
N SER A 291 13.57 -6.55 15.57
CA SER A 291 14.55 -7.37 16.26
C SER A 291 15.68 -7.76 15.32
N LEU A 292 16.91 -7.67 15.80
CA LEU A 292 18.14 -7.93 15.06
C LEU A 292 18.94 -9.00 15.79
N GLU A 293 18.84 -10.25 15.37
CA GLU A 293 19.49 -11.36 16.06
C GLU A 293 20.57 -11.99 15.17
N SER A 294 21.72 -12.30 15.77
CA SER A 294 22.76 -13.11 15.13
C SER A 294 22.51 -14.58 15.43
N ASP A 295 22.72 -15.44 14.45
CA ASP A 295 22.76 -16.88 14.61
C ASP A 295 24.19 -17.45 14.68
N GLU A 296 25.20 -16.59 14.62
CA GLU A 296 26.60 -16.99 14.71
C GLU A 296 27.21 -16.74 16.08
N TYR A 297 26.85 -15.59 16.71
CA TYR A 297 27.41 -15.25 18.03
C TYR A 297 26.44 -14.43 18.88
N LYS A 298 26.73 -14.42 20.18
CA LYS A 298 26.01 -13.66 21.20
C LYS A 298 27.01 -12.88 22.04
N ILE A 299 26.83 -11.55 22.08
CA ILE A 299 27.70 -10.66 22.86
C ILE A 299 26.78 -9.75 23.66
N TRP A 300 27.03 -9.63 24.96
CA TRP A 300 26.34 -8.65 25.79
C TRP A 300 27.27 -8.18 26.92
N PHE A 301 26.97 -6.98 27.40
CA PHE A 301 27.63 -6.38 28.55
C PHE A 301 26.57 -5.87 29.50
N GLU A 302 26.71 -6.21 30.79
CA GLU A 302 25.79 -5.78 31.84
C GLU A 302 26.59 -5.16 32.99
N GLY A 303 26.13 -3.99 33.47
CA GLY A 303 26.57 -3.39 34.72
C GLY A 303 25.51 -3.60 35.79
N TYR A 304 25.94 -3.91 37.01
CA TYR A 304 25.06 -4.22 38.14
C TYR A 304 25.28 -3.24 39.29
N GLY A 305 24.17 -2.68 39.79
CA GLY A 305 24.14 -1.93 41.03
C GLY A 305 23.18 -2.58 42.04
N ASP A 306 23.71 -3.16 43.12
CA ASP A 306 22.93 -3.92 44.10
C ASP A 306 22.52 -3.01 45.27
N ILE A 307 21.21 -2.92 45.57
CA ILE A 307 20.63 -2.16 46.67
C ILE A 307 20.22 -3.14 47.75
N GLY A 308 20.65 -2.91 49.00
CA GLY A 308 20.38 -3.79 50.12
C GLY A 308 21.48 -4.83 50.40
N ARG A 309 22.56 -4.82 49.61
CA ARG A 309 23.75 -5.65 49.82
C ARG A 309 24.83 -4.82 50.55
N LYS A 310 25.45 -5.36 51.58
CA LYS A 310 26.43 -4.61 52.40
C LYS A 310 27.79 -4.45 51.67
N ASP A 311 28.17 -5.41 50.85
CA ASP A 311 29.44 -5.45 50.17
C ASP A 311 29.25 -5.87 48.71
N HIS A 312 30.21 -5.48 47.85
CA HIS A 312 30.22 -5.83 46.40
C HIS A 312 28.97 -5.33 45.66
N ASN A 313 28.61 -4.06 45.86
CA ASN A 313 27.40 -3.45 45.35
C ASN A 313 27.49 -3.05 43.87
N LEU A 314 28.70 -2.95 43.34
CA LEU A 314 28.94 -2.57 41.94
C LEU A 314 29.76 -3.66 41.24
N SER A 315 29.21 -4.19 40.17
CA SER A 315 29.89 -5.22 39.38
C SER A 315 29.50 -5.11 37.89
N GLY A 316 30.25 -5.78 37.06
CA GLY A 316 29.94 -5.90 35.64
C GLY A 316 30.13 -7.31 35.14
N ARG A 317 29.46 -7.67 34.07
CA ARG A 317 29.63 -8.96 33.40
C ARG A 317 29.62 -8.75 31.90
N ALA A 318 30.54 -9.41 31.21
CA ALA A 318 30.62 -9.47 29.76
C ALA A 318 30.46 -10.93 29.33
N HIS A 319 29.76 -11.16 28.23
CA HIS A 319 29.54 -12.47 27.66
C HIS A 319 29.89 -12.44 26.18
N ILE A 320 30.62 -13.47 25.72
CA ILE A 320 30.92 -13.70 24.30
C ILE A 320 30.68 -15.17 24.04
N GLY A 321 29.66 -15.47 23.22
CA GLY A 321 29.32 -16.82 22.82
C GLY A 321 29.34 -17.00 21.29
N LYS A 322 29.61 -18.21 20.84
CA LYS A 322 29.50 -18.63 19.44
C LYS A 322 28.52 -19.78 19.33
N PHE A 323 27.53 -19.62 18.44
CA PHE A 323 26.60 -20.70 18.13
C PHE A 323 27.27 -21.74 17.24
N ILE A 324 27.32 -23.00 17.69
CA ILE A 324 27.79 -24.17 16.92
C ILE A 324 26.64 -24.87 16.21
N SER A 325 25.42 -24.64 16.68
CA SER A 325 24.17 -25.01 16.01
C SER A 325 23.10 -23.97 16.33
N ARG A 326 21.87 -24.14 15.80
CA ARG A 326 20.74 -23.23 16.12
C ARG A 326 20.37 -23.21 17.62
N ARG A 327 20.81 -24.19 18.38
CA ARG A 327 20.45 -24.35 19.80
C ARG A 327 21.64 -24.39 20.73
N ASP A 328 22.82 -24.61 20.20
CA ASP A 328 24.04 -24.92 20.96
C ASP A 328 25.00 -23.75 20.89
N GLU A 329 25.38 -23.22 22.05
CA GLU A 329 26.30 -22.10 22.20
C GLU A 329 27.48 -22.50 23.08
N ILE A 330 28.70 -22.23 22.62
CA ILE A 330 29.90 -22.25 23.45
C ILE A 330 30.21 -20.79 23.79
N PHE A 331 30.44 -20.49 25.08
CA PHE A 331 30.64 -19.11 25.52
C PHE A 331 31.74 -18.96 26.56
N GLY A 332 32.22 -17.72 26.65
CA GLY A 332 33.03 -17.20 27.75
C GLY A 332 32.32 -16.02 28.44
N GLU A 333 32.42 -15.96 29.75
CA GLU A 333 31.99 -14.82 30.54
C GLU A 333 33.16 -14.24 31.33
N ALA A 334 33.23 -12.92 31.43
CA ALA A 334 34.12 -12.20 32.31
C ALA A 334 33.29 -11.37 33.28
N GLY A 335 33.49 -11.58 34.58
CA GLY A 335 32.90 -10.80 35.65
C GLY A 335 33.94 -9.87 36.28
N LEU A 336 33.54 -8.65 36.63
CA LEU A 336 34.36 -7.69 37.34
C LEU A 336 33.62 -7.20 38.57
N ASP A 337 34.20 -7.42 39.73
CA ASP A 337 33.79 -6.76 40.98
C ASP A 337 34.57 -5.46 41.12
N LEU A 338 33.88 -4.32 41.18
CA LEU A 338 34.51 -2.99 41.17
C LEU A 338 35.03 -2.60 42.57
N LYS A 339 34.59 -3.22 43.64
CA LYS A 339 35.08 -2.89 44.99
C LYS A 339 36.52 -3.32 45.19
N ASP A 340 36.80 -4.60 44.82
CA ASP A 340 38.13 -5.21 45.03
C ASP A 340 38.92 -5.32 43.71
N VAL A 341 38.38 -4.80 42.59
CA VAL A 341 38.93 -4.93 41.25
C VAL A 341 39.26 -6.40 40.93
N ARG A 342 38.38 -7.30 41.30
CA ARG A 342 38.55 -8.72 41.08
C ARG A 342 37.88 -9.21 39.84
N TRP A 343 38.63 -9.91 39.01
CA TRP A 343 38.10 -10.54 37.80
C TRP A 343 37.79 -12.02 38.05
N ASP A 344 36.64 -12.45 37.54
CA ASP A 344 36.25 -13.83 37.43
C ASP A 344 36.01 -14.16 35.96
N PHE A 345 36.49 -15.30 35.51
CA PHE A 345 36.29 -15.79 34.14
C PHE A 345 35.52 -17.10 34.19
N SER A 346 34.64 -17.31 33.22
CA SER A 346 33.93 -18.57 33.07
C SER A 346 33.94 -18.98 31.62
N ALA A 347 34.05 -20.26 31.35
CA ALA A 347 33.82 -20.85 30.05
C ALA A 347 32.74 -21.92 30.15
N GLY A 348 31.85 -21.98 29.18
CA GLY A 348 30.70 -22.84 29.29
C GLY A 348 30.03 -23.18 27.97
N TYR A 349 28.96 -23.92 28.12
CA TYR A 349 28.07 -24.33 27.06
C TYR A 349 26.63 -24.02 27.46
N ALA A 350 25.83 -23.53 26.50
CA ALA A 350 24.42 -23.26 26.66
C ALA A 350 23.58 -23.96 25.60
N TYR A 351 22.43 -24.47 26.01
CA TYR A 351 21.42 -25.06 25.14
C TYR A 351 20.16 -24.22 25.18
N HIS A 352 19.75 -23.73 23.99
CA HIS A 352 18.60 -22.86 23.80
C HIS A 352 17.39 -23.66 23.32
N TRP A 353 16.33 -23.72 24.11
CA TRP A 353 15.08 -24.39 23.77
C TRP A 353 13.87 -23.45 23.92
N GLY A 354 13.48 -22.83 22.81
CA GLY A 354 12.39 -21.85 22.79
C GLY A 354 12.65 -20.66 23.69
N LYS A 355 11.91 -20.55 24.80
CA LYS A 355 12.06 -19.49 25.80
C LYS A 355 13.02 -19.86 26.95
N THR A 356 13.58 -21.05 26.94
CA THR A 356 14.44 -21.59 28.00
C THR A 356 15.88 -21.66 27.51
N THR A 357 16.81 -21.24 28.36
CA THR A 357 18.25 -21.44 28.17
C THR A 357 18.80 -22.20 29.36
N LEU A 358 19.46 -23.32 29.11
CA LEU A 358 20.19 -24.11 30.10
C LEU A 358 21.68 -23.92 29.84
N SER A 359 22.44 -23.51 30.84
CA SER A 359 23.88 -23.28 30.71
C SER A 359 24.65 -24.02 31.81
N TYR A 360 25.77 -24.59 31.43
CA TYR A 360 26.80 -25.10 32.31
C TYR A 360 28.09 -24.35 32.06
N MET A 361 28.73 -23.84 33.12
CA MET A 361 30.02 -23.16 33.02
C MET A 361 30.93 -23.48 34.17
N ARG A 362 32.24 -23.41 33.93
CA ARG A 362 33.29 -23.51 34.94
C ARG A 362 33.91 -22.15 35.17
N ARG A 363 33.95 -21.73 36.43
CA ARG A 363 34.49 -20.42 36.85
C ARG A 363 35.94 -20.56 37.30
N VAL A 364 36.78 -19.64 36.89
CA VAL A 364 38.19 -19.52 37.24
C VAL A 364 38.39 -18.10 37.84
N PRO A 365 39.15 -17.90 38.94
CA PRO A 365 40.00 -18.87 39.65
C PRO A 365 39.30 -19.74 40.70
N ALA A 366 38.00 -19.54 40.94
CA ALA A 366 37.30 -20.26 42.04
C ALA A 366 37.17 -21.77 41.81
N ASP A 367 37.49 -22.27 40.60
CA ASP A 367 37.37 -23.67 40.16
C ASP A 367 36.00 -24.29 40.48
N ALA A 368 34.96 -23.52 40.25
CA ALA A 368 33.58 -23.85 40.58
C ALA A 368 32.73 -24.15 39.34
N ASN A 369 31.87 -25.15 39.49
CA ASN A 369 30.85 -25.43 38.48
C ASN A 369 29.63 -24.57 38.77
N VAL A 370 29.10 -23.93 37.69
CA VAL A 370 27.86 -23.11 37.76
C VAL A 370 26.86 -23.66 36.77
N TYR A 371 25.66 -23.87 37.24
CA TYR A 371 24.51 -24.27 36.44
C TYR A 371 23.52 -23.11 36.40
N ARG A 372 23.09 -22.69 35.21
CA ARG A 372 22.16 -21.58 35.03
C ARG A 372 20.95 -22.04 34.21
N LEU A 373 19.77 -21.70 34.68
CA LEU A 373 18.49 -21.82 33.96
C LEU A 373 17.93 -20.41 33.78
N GLU A 374 17.66 -20.02 32.55
CA GLU A 374 16.92 -18.79 32.24
C GLU A 374 15.62 -19.13 31.53
N TYR A 375 14.55 -18.41 31.86
CA TYR A 375 13.24 -18.55 31.21
C TYR A 375 12.62 -17.19 30.93
N ASP A 376 12.36 -16.89 29.63
CA ASP A 376 11.73 -15.65 29.20
C ASP A 376 10.19 -15.82 29.17
N PHE A 377 9.48 -15.37 30.20
CA PHE A 377 8.00 -15.38 30.23
C PHE A 377 7.42 -14.53 29.09
N THR A 378 7.94 -13.30 28.99
CA THR A 378 7.59 -12.31 27.98
C THR A 378 8.87 -11.58 27.52
N PRO A 379 8.81 -10.73 26.48
CA PRO A 379 9.95 -9.89 26.12
C PRO A 379 10.47 -8.99 27.23
N LYS A 380 9.63 -8.70 28.27
CA LYS A 380 9.97 -7.83 29.40
C LYS A 380 10.33 -8.58 30.68
N TRP A 381 9.85 -9.81 30.86
CA TRP A 381 10.02 -10.56 32.08
C TRP A 381 10.89 -11.78 31.86
N ARG A 382 11.95 -11.92 32.70
CA ARG A 382 12.86 -13.09 32.71
C ARG A 382 12.99 -13.63 34.12
N PHE A 383 12.96 -14.94 34.24
CA PHE A 383 13.37 -15.68 35.42
C PHE A 383 14.78 -16.22 35.22
N ARG A 384 15.64 -16.19 36.25
CA ARG A 384 16.97 -16.79 36.26
C ARG A 384 17.16 -17.58 37.53
N TYR A 385 17.69 -18.77 37.39
CA TYR A 385 18.18 -19.59 38.49
C TYR A 385 19.64 -19.89 38.26
N GLU A 386 20.50 -19.73 39.28
CA GLU A 386 21.90 -20.10 39.26
C GLU A 386 22.26 -20.94 40.47
N HIS A 387 22.97 -22.06 40.25
CA HIS A 387 23.55 -22.89 41.30
C HIS A 387 25.08 -22.79 41.23
N PHE A 388 25.69 -22.39 42.32
CA PHE A 388 27.14 -22.27 42.50
C PHE A 388 27.69 -23.47 43.27
N GLY A 389 28.42 -24.36 42.62
CA GLY A 389 28.89 -25.63 43.22
C GLY A 389 29.92 -25.45 44.32
N ASP A 390 30.74 -24.38 44.30
CA ASP A 390 31.75 -24.08 45.31
C ASP A 390 31.15 -23.70 46.66
N LYS A 391 30.11 -22.89 46.62
CA LYS A 391 29.44 -22.34 47.83
C LYS A 391 28.20 -23.13 48.22
N LYS A 392 27.75 -24.08 47.38
CA LYS A 392 26.44 -24.74 47.47
C LYS A 392 25.29 -23.72 47.59
N GLU A 393 25.48 -22.55 46.95
CA GLU A 393 24.56 -21.44 47.02
C GLU A 393 23.61 -21.48 45.80
N ASN A 394 22.34 -21.16 46.06
CA ASN A 394 21.33 -21.02 44.97
C ASN A 394 20.90 -19.56 44.90
N GLU A 395 20.84 -19.03 43.72
CA GLU A 395 20.34 -17.69 43.41
C GLU A 395 19.14 -17.78 42.48
N TYR A 396 18.06 -17.14 42.87
CA TYR A 396 16.84 -16.98 42.07
C TYR A 396 16.65 -15.52 41.78
N ALA A 397 16.32 -15.17 40.55
CA ALA A 397 16.12 -13.79 40.16
C ALA A 397 14.93 -13.63 39.24
N ILE A 398 14.17 -12.55 39.45
CA ILE A 398 13.12 -12.12 38.54
C ILE A 398 13.51 -10.75 38.03
N ARG A 399 13.69 -10.63 36.70
CA ARG A 399 14.09 -9.40 36.02
C ARG A 399 12.92 -8.82 35.24
N TYR A 400 12.75 -7.51 35.36
CA TYR A 400 11.84 -6.72 34.55
C TYR A 400 12.61 -5.69 33.73
N ARG A 401 12.45 -5.71 32.42
CA ARG A 401 13.05 -4.72 31.51
C ARG A 401 12.22 -3.45 31.52
N ILE A 402 12.77 -2.38 32.08
CA ILE A 402 12.17 -1.04 32.13
C ILE A 402 12.36 -0.33 30.81
N HIS A 403 13.61 -0.37 30.31
CA HIS A 403 14.05 0.23 29.06
C HIS A 403 15.07 -0.70 28.39
N GLU A 404 15.43 -0.47 27.13
CA GLU A 404 16.43 -1.28 26.44
C GLU A 404 17.81 -1.30 27.12
N PHE A 405 18.16 -0.19 27.79
CA PHE A 405 19.42 -0.04 28.54
C PHE A 405 19.27 -0.24 30.05
N LEU A 406 18.06 -0.48 30.55
CA LEU A 406 17.81 -0.53 31.97
C LEU A 406 16.83 -1.63 32.35
N SER A 407 17.21 -2.46 33.30
CA SER A 407 16.34 -3.47 33.92
C SER A 407 16.42 -3.39 35.44
N GLY A 408 15.33 -3.76 36.10
CA GLY A 408 15.30 -4.02 37.56
C GLY A 408 15.22 -5.52 37.78
N GLU A 409 15.98 -6.03 38.71
CA GLU A 409 16.01 -7.45 39.08
C GLU A 409 15.89 -7.63 40.57
N TYR A 410 14.96 -8.45 41.04
CA TYR A 410 14.92 -8.88 42.42
C TYR A 410 15.64 -10.22 42.53
N VAL A 411 16.65 -10.26 43.38
CA VAL A 411 17.52 -11.43 43.60
C VAL A 411 17.29 -12.00 44.96
N TYR A 412 17.00 -13.28 45.04
CA TYR A 412 16.92 -14.09 46.25
C TYR A 412 18.03 -15.14 46.25
N SER A 413 18.95 -15.03 47.18
CA SER A 413 20.01 -16.02 47.40
C SER A 413 19.75 -16.76 48.71
N THR A 414 20.42 -17.89 48.91
CA THR A 414 20.27 -18.74 50.13
C THR A 414 20.40 -17.94 51.43
N ASP A 415 21.24 -16.90 51.44
CA ASP A 415 21.51 -16.11 52.66
C ASP A 415 20.95 -14.69 52.63
N LYS A 416 20.61 -14.12 51.47
CA LYS A 416 20.25 -12.70 51.30
C LYS A 416 19.31 -12.46 50.14
N SER A 417 18.46 -11.44 50.27
CA SER A 417 17.73 -10.88 49.16
C SER A 417 18.10 -9.42 48.93
N TYR A 418 18.12 -8.99 47.69
CA TYR A 418 18.46 -7.61 47.34
C TYR A 418 17.82 -7.24 46.01
N PHE A 419 17.74 -5.94 45.78
CA PHE A 419 17.31 -5.41 44.48
C PHE A 419 18.53 -5.01 43.63
N ARG A 420 18.55 -5.39 42.38
CA ARG A 420 19.62 -5.12 41.44
C ARG A 420 19.12 -4.23 40.32
N ILE A 421 19.81 -3.15 40.06
CA ILE A 421 19.67 -2.36 38.84
C ILE A 421 20.66 -2.90 37.83
N VAL A 422 20.18 -3.20 36.63
CA VAL A 422 20.98 -3.76 35.54
C VAL A 422 21.05 -2.76 34.41
N GLY A 423 22.23 -2.24 34.12
CA GLY A 423 22.52 -1.49 32.92
C GLY A 423 22.86 -2.47 31.80
N ASN A 424 22.09 -2.48 30.72
CA ASN A 424 22.34 -3.31 29.53
C ASN A 424 23.04 -2.41 28.49
N LEU A 425 24.29 -2.65 28.18
CA LEU A 425 25.12 -1.85 27.27
C LEU A 425 25.15 -2.43 25.86
#